data_bf3d6d50a0e171f6c78c6c6cd677008b
#
_entry.id   bf3d6d50a0e171f6c78c6c6cd677008b
#
_cell.length_a   1.000
_cell.length_b   1.000
_cell.length_c   1.000
_cell.angle_alpha   90.00
_cell.angle_beta   90.00
_cell.angle_gamma   90.00
#
_symmetry.space_group_name_H-M   'P 1'
#
loop_
_entity.id
_entity.type
_entity.pdbx_description
1 polymer ?
#
loop_
_entity_poly.entity_id
_entity_poly.type
_entity_poly.pdbx_seq_one_letter_code
_entity_poly.pdbx_strand_id
1 'polypeptide(L)'
;MSLLQFALPADYAYVAAVGTVGVYSLLTFATIKVSNARKAANVAYPAPYAENAVADRDVKAKIFNCAQRAHANTLENLPLFLLTLFHSGLYRPRFAAAAGAIWIAGRIAYIAGYSTGNPAKRQRGVFAYLGFLPLFFFSSYKAISSLPIVQSLL
;
A
#
# COMPACT_ATOMS: atom_id res chain seq x y z
N MET A 1 7.11 38.50 -11.10
CA MET A 1 6.84 37.24 -10.39
C MET A 1 7.90 36.24 -10.81
N SER A 2 8.87 35.91 -9.93
CA SER A 2 9.83 34.85 -10.23
C SER A 2 9.10 33.51 -10.17
N LEU A 3 9.09 32.76 -11.28
CA LEU A 3 8.63 31.38 -11.29
C LEU A 3 9.59 30.58 -10.39
N LEU A 4 9.10 30.09 -9.27
CA LEU A 4 9.82 29.11 -8.46
C LEU A 4 10.04 27.87 -9.31
N GLN A 5 11.24 27.70 -9.88
CA GLN A 5 11.64 26.47 -10.55
C GLN A 5 11.89 25.40 -9.47
N PHE A 6 10.94 24.49 -9.34
CA PHE A 6 11.08 23.32 -8.47
C PHE A 6 11.82 22.22 -9.26
N ALA A 7 13.13 22.10 -9.05
CA ALA A 7 13.93 21.07 -9.70
C ALA A 7 13.82 19.75 -8.91
N LEU A 8 13.17 18.75 -9.51
CA LEU A 8 13.16 17.39 -8.97
C LEU A 8 14.50 16.68 -9.25
N PRO A 9 14.94 15.74 -8.38
CA PRO A 9 16.10 14.90 -8.69
C PRO A 9 15.93 14.13 -10.01
N ALA A 10 17.01 13.93 -10.77
CA ALA A 10 16.96 13.27 -12.09
C ALA A 10 16.26 11.90 -12.07
N ASP A 11 16.49 11.10 -11.03
CA ASP A 11 15.91 9.76 -10.86
C ASP A 11 14.51 9.75 -10.24
N TYR A 12 13.87 10.92 -10.02
CA TYR A 12 12.57 10.99 -9.38
C TYR A 12 11.45 10.30 -10.18
N ALA A 13 11.67 10.13 -11.49
CA ALA A 13 10.77 9.37 -12.36
C ALA A 13 10.52 7.93 -11.86
N TYR A 14 11.51 7.27 -11.23
CA TYR A 14 11.32 5.95 -10.64
C TYR A 14 10.35 5.98 -9.46
N VAL A 15 10.40 7.02 -8.62
CA VAL A 15 9.46 7.22 -7.51
C VAL A 15 8.05 7.45 -8.04
N ALA A 16 7.91 8.30 -9.05
CA ALA A 16 6.64 8.56 -9.71
C ALA A 16 6.06 7.29 -10.32
N ALA A 17 6.87 6.47 -11.01
CA ALA A 17 6.42 5.20 -11.59
C ALA A 17 5.91 4.22 -10.54
N VAL A 18 6.61 4.09 -9.40
CA VAL A 18 6.17 3.23 -8.28
C VAL A 18 4.89 3.77 -7.66
N GLY A 19 4.81 5.08 -7.40
CA GLY A 19 3.65 5.71 -6.74
C GLY A 19 2.40 5.77 -7.62
N THR A 20 2.54 5.73 -8.94
CA THR A 20 1.42 5.77 -9.90
C THR A 20 1.15 4.40 -10.49
N VAL A 21 1.99 3.94 -11.42
CA VAL A 21 1.79 2.68 -12.15
C VAL A 21 1.81 1.48 -11.21
N GLY A 22 2.77 1.44 -10.26
CA GLY A 22 2.86 0.37 -9.29
C GLY A 22 1.64 0.28 -8.38
N VAL A 23 1.20 1.41 -7.84
CA VAL A 23 0.00 1.49 -6.99
C VAL A 23 -1.27 1.18 -7.77
N TYR A 24 -1.42 1.72 -8.98
CA TYR A 24 -2.56 1.40 -9.83
C TYR A 24 -2.67 -0.11 -10.10
N SER A 25 -1.54 -0.75 -10.44
CA SER A 25 -1.49 -2.19 -10.70
C SER A 25 -1.85 -3.00 -9.44
N LEU A 26 -1.36 -2.60 -8.27
CA LEU A 26 -1.70 -3.21 -6.97
C LEU A 26 -3.20 -3.13 -6.68
N LEU A 27 -3.79 -1.93 -6.83
CA LEU A 27 -5.21 -1.71 -6.55
C LEU A 27 -6.10 -2.44 -7.56
N THR A 28 -5.71 -2.48 -8.83
CA THR A 28 -6.40 -3.25 -9.87
C THR A 28 -6.39 -4.74 -9.53
N PHE A 29 -5.23 -5.28 -9.13
CA PHE A 29 -5.13 -6.67 -8.68
C PHE A 29 -6.06 -6.96 -7.49
N ALA A 30 -6.07 -6.08 -6.48
CA ALA A 30 -6.94 -6.21 -5.31
C ALA A 30 -8.43 -6.18 -5.70
N THR A 31 -8.82 -5.24 -6.55
CA THR A 31 -10.19 -5.08 -7.05
C THR A 31 -10.67 -6.32 -7.82
N ILE A 32 -9.81 -6.89 -8.69
CA ILE A 32 -10.13 -8.12 -9.42
C ILE A 32 -10.37 -9.29 -8.45
N LYS A 33 -9.52 -9.43 -7.41
CA LYS A 33 -9.69 -10.47 -6.37
C LYS A 33 -11.03 -10.32 -5.65
N VAL A 34 -11.38 -9.11 -5.22
CA VAL A 34 -12.66 -8.81 -4.56
C VAL A 34 -13.85 -9.11 -5.49
N SER A 35 -13.83 -8.59 -6.73
CA SER A 35 -14.92 -8.74 -7.68
C SER A 35 -15.22 -10.21 -8.00
N ASN A 36 -14.17 -11.01 -8.22
CA ASN A 36 -14.32 -12.42 -8.51
C ASN A 36 -14.86 -13.19 -7.28
N ALA A 37 -14.36 -12.88 -6.08
CA ALA A 37 -14.82 -13.51 -4.86
C ALA A 37 -16.27 -13.13 -4.53
N ARG A 38 -16.68 -11.87 -4.75
CA ARG A 38 -18.07 -11.40 -4.59
C ARG A 38 -19.02 -12.16 -5.49
N LYS A 39 -18.66 -12.29 -6.78
CA LYS A 39 -19.47 -13.05 -7.74
C LYS A 39 -19.63 -14.52 -7.32
N ALA A 40 -18.53 -15.15 -6.90
CA ALA A 40 -18.53 -16.54 -6.46
C ALA A 40 -19.37 -16.77 -5.21
N ALA A 41 -19.41 -15.77 -4.29
CA ALA A 41 -20.19 -15.80 -3.05
C ALA A 41 -21.63 -15.33 -3.24
N ASN A 42 -22.03 -14.86 -4.44
CA ASN A 42 -23.34 -14.32 -4.77
C ASN A 42 -23.80 -13.21 -3.80
N VAL A 43 -22.87 -12.34 -3.35
CA VAL A 43 -23.18 -11.22 -2.46
C VAL A 43 -23.59 -10.01 -3.26
N ALA A 44 -24.85 -9.60 -3.13
CA ALA A 44 -25.42 -8.45 -3.85
C ALA A 44 -24.84 -7.12 -3.32
N TYR A 45 -24.78 -6.10 -4.21
CA TYR A 45 -24.58 -4.72 -3.78
C TYR A 45 -25.83 -4.19 -3.08
N PRO A 46 -25.69 -3.27 -2.09
CA PRO A 46 -24.49 -2.55 -1.68
C PRO A 46 -23.70 -3.19 -0.52
N ALA A 47 -24.00 -4.44 -0.15
CA ALA A 47 -23.34 -5.08 0.99
C ALA A 47 -21.80 -5.09 0.85
N PRO A 48 -21.06 -4.46 1.79
CA PRO A 48 -19.59 -4.45 1.72
C PRO A 48 -18.97 -5.79 2.09
N TYR A 49 -19.66 -6.60 2.92
CA TYR A 49 -19.27 -7.95 3.34
C TYR A 49 -20.47 -8.88 3.31
N ALA A 50 -20.22 -10.19 3.22
CA ALA A 50 -21.21 -11.19 3.56
C ALA A 50 -21.39 -11.21 5.10
N GLU A 51 -22.62 -11.52 5.56
CA GLU A 51 -22.90 -11.67 6.99
C GLU A 51 -22.01 -12.76 7.61
N ASN A 52 -21.57 -12.54 8.85
CA ASN A 52 -20.68 -13.48 9.53
C ASN A 52 -21.30 -14.88 9.64
N ALA A 53 -22.60 -14.96 9.97
CA ALA A 53 -23.30 -16.24 10.05
C ALA A 53 -23.32 -17.03 8.73
N VAL A 54 -23.30 -16.33 7.59
CA VAL A 54 -23.18 -16.92 6.25
C VAL A 54 -21.71 -17.32 5.98
N ALA A 55 -20.77 -16.45 6.29
CA ALA A 55 -19.34 -16.69 6.05
C ALA A 55 -18.77 -17.84 6.92
N ASP A 56 -19.39 -18.14 8.05
CA ASP A 56 -19.00 -19.27 8.90
C ASP A 56 -19.41 -20.62 8.32
N ARG A 57 -20.43 -20.64 7.44
CA ARG A 57 -20.98 -21.86 6.83
C ARG A 57 -20.66 -22.00 5.35
N ASP A 58 -20.38 -20.87 4.67
CA ASP A 58 -20.04 -20.84 3.24
C ASP A 58 -18.62 -20.35 3.02
N VAL A 59 -17.77 -21.26 2.52
CA VAL A 59 -16.37 -20.97 2.18
C VAL A 59 -16.23 -19.84 1.17
N LYS A 60 -17.16 -19.71 0.21
CA LYS A 60 -17.11 -18.65 -0.81
C LYS A 60 -17.35 -17.28 -0.17
N ALA A 61 -18.34 -17.17 0.74
CA ALA A 61 -18.60 -15.96 1.52
C ALA A 61 -17.39 -15.58 2.39
N LYS A 62 -16.75 -16.55 3.03
CA LYS A 62 -15.51 -16.34 3.79
C LYS A 62 -14.37 -15.83 2.92
N ILE A 63 -14.16 -16.42 1.73
CA ILE A 63 -13.15 -15.97 0.76
C ILE A 63 -13.43 -14.53 0.34
N PHE A 64 -14.68 -14.18 0.06
CA PHE A 64 -15.08 -12.82 -0.28
C PHE A 64 -14.76 -11.84 0.87
N ASN A 65 -15.14 -12.13 2.10
CA ASN A 65 -14.86 -11.28 3.26
C ASN A 65 -13.33 -11.10 3.46
N CYS A 66 -12.54 -12.15 3.28
CA CYS A 66 -11.08 -12.07 3.35
C CYS A 66 -10.49 -11.20 2.24
N ALA A 67 -10.96 -11.33 1.00
CA ALA A 67 -10.50 -10.52 -0.13
C ALA A 67 -10.87 -9.04 0.07
N GLN A 68 -12.09 -8.76 0.49
CA GLN A 68 -12.56 -7.41 0.80
C GLN A 68 -11.73 -6.77 1.93
N ARG A 69 -11.46 -7.52 3.02
CA ARG A 69 -10.63 -7.02 4.12
C ARG A 69 -9.18 -6.77 3.69
N ALA A 70 -8.64 -7.62 2.82
CA ALA A 70 -7.29 -7.40 2.27
C ALA A 70 -7.21 -6.12 1.44
N HIS A 71 -8.22 -5.85 0.60
CA HIS A 71 -8.33 -4.62 -0.18
C HIS A 71 -8.47 -3.40 0.73
N ALA A 72 -9.42 -3.40 1.67
CA ALA A 72 -9.64 -2.31 2.61
C ALA A 72 -8.37 -1.98 3.42
N ASN A 73 -7.71 -3.00 3.98
CA ASN A 73 -6.45 -2.80 4.72
C ASN A 73 -5.32 -2.24 3.82
N THR A 74 -5.31 -2.55 2.53
CA THR A 74 -4.34 -1.95 1.60
C THR A 74 -4.62 -0.46 1.43
N LEU A 75 -5.89 -0.05 1.26
CA LEU A 75 -6.28 1.35 1.17
C LEU A 75 -5.99 2.12 2.45
N GLU A 76 -6.23 1.54 3.63
CA GLU A 76 -5.92 2.14 4.93
C GLU A 76 -4.44 2.50 5.09
N ASN A 77 -3.53 1.70 4.53
CA ASN A 77 -2.08 1.92 4.59
C ASN A 77 -1.54 2.81 3.46
N LEU A 78 -2.31 3.01 2.39
CA LEU A 78 -1.84 3.69 1.18
C LEU A 78 -1.47 5.16 1.38
N PRO A 79 -2.24 5.99 2.12
CA PRO A 79 -1.90 7.40 2.28
C PRO A 79 -0.53 7.62 2.91
N LEU A 80 -0.24 6.90 4.00
CA LEU A 80 1.05 7.03 4.68
C LEU A 80 2.20 6.48 3.84
N PHE A 81 1.98 5.37 3.10
CA PHE A 81 2.95 4.85 2.16
C PHE A 81 3.30 5.87 1.08
N LEU A 82 2.30 6.47 0.42
CA LEU A 82 2.53 7.46 -0.65
C LEU A 82 3.23 8.70 -0.11
N LEU A 83 2.82 9.20 1.06
CA LEU A 83 3.47 10.34 1.69
C LEU A 83 4.96 10.07 1.93
N THR A 84 5.29 8.93 2.55
CA THR A 84 6.67 8.58 2.86
C THR A 84 7.50 8.25 1.62
N LEU A 85 6.90 7.62 0.59
CA LEU A 85 7.53 7.33 -0.69
C LEU A 85 7.94 8.63 -1.40
N PHE A 86 6.99 9.55 -1.61
CA PHE A 86 7.25 10.78 -2.35
C PHE A 86 8.18 11.71 -1.58
N HIS A 87 8.00 11.84 -0.27
CA HIS A 87 8.89 12.66 0.55
C HIS A 87 10.33 12.11 0.59
N SER A 88 10.51 10.80 0.79
CA SER A 88 11.84 10.18 0.72
C SER A 88 12.47 10.33 -0.66
N GLY A 89 11.65 10.28 -1.71
CA GLY A 89 12.07 10.42 -3.10
C GLY A 89 12.70 11.77 -3.43
N LEU A 90 12.32 12.84 -2.73
CA LEU A 90 12.93 14.17 -2.90
C LEU A 90 14.43 14.18 -2.54
N TYR A 91 14.85 13.30 -1.63
CA TYR A 91 16.23 13.24 -1.16
C TYR A 91 17.02 12.04 -1.70
N ARG A 92 16.36 10.88 -1.85
CA ARG A 92 16.98 9.61 -2.23
C ARG A 92 16.06 8.81 -3.18
N PRO A 93 15.88 9.24 -4.44
CA PRO A 93 14.87 8.68 -5.33
C PRO A 93 15.05 7.18 -5.60
N ARG A 94 16.26 6.69 -5.87
CA ARG A 94 16.50 5.25 -6.11
C ARG A 94 16.19 4.40 -4.89
N PHE A 95 16.58 4.87 -3.69
CA PHE A 95 16.24 4.20 -2.43
C PHE A 95 14.73 4.15 -2.24
N ALA A 96 14.04 5.29 -2.41
CA ALA A 96 12.60 5.37 -2.23
C ALA A 96 11.85 4.46 -3.21
N ALA A 97 12.26 4.45 -4.48
CA ALA A 97 11.65 3.59 -5.49
C ALA A 97 11.86 2.09 -5.19
N ALA A 98 13.08 1.69 -4.80
CA ALA A 98 13.37 0.29 -4.45
C ALA A 98 12.55 -0.17 -3.22
N ALA A 99 12.54 0.64 -2.16
CA ALA A 99 11.75 0.36 -0.96
C ALA A 99 10.24 0.32 -1.26
N GLY A 100 9.76 1.23 -2.09
CA GLY A 100 8.37 1.25 -2.55
C GLY A 100 7.99 0.01 -3.36
N ALA A 101 8.86 -0.46 -4.25
CA ALA A 101 8.65 -1.70 -5.01
C ALA A 101 8.56 -2.93 -4.10
N ILE A 102 9.41 -3.01 -3.06
CA ILE A 102 9.35 -4.08 -2.04
C ILE A 102 8.00 -4.03 -1.31
N TRP A 103 7.53 -2.84 -0.92
CA TRP A 103 6.23 -2.71 -0.27
C TRP A 103 5.10 -3.21 -1.17
N ILE A 104 5.06 -2.79 -2.45
CA ILE A 104 4.04 -3.24 -3.42
C ILE A 104 4.07 -4.76 -3.57
N ALA A 105 5.25 -5.37 -3.75
CA ALA A 105 5.39 -6.82 -3.85
C ALA A 105 4.86 -7.54 -2.61
N GLY A 106 5.17 -7.02 -1.42
CA GLY A 106 4.64 -7.54 -0.16
C GLY A 106 3.12 -7.40 -0.05
N ARG A 107 2.55 -6.27 -0.51
CA ARG A 107 1.08 -6.10 -0.54
C ARG A 107 0.39 -7.06 -1.51
N ILE A 108 1.00 -7.34 -2.65
CA ILE A 108 0.49 -8.36 -3.59
C ILE A 108 0.47 -9.74 -2.91
N ALA A 109 1.56 -10.13 -2.24
CA ALA A 109 1.64 -11.40 -1.51
C ALA A 109 0.63 -11.48 -0.35
N TYR A 110 0.44 -10.36 0.37
CA TYR A 110 -0.58 -10.20 1.42
C TYR A 110 -1.99 -10.44 0.89
N ILE A 111 -2.37 -9.73 -0.20
CA ILE A 111 -3.68 -9.85 -0.83
C ILE A 111 -3.89 -11.27 -1.35
N ALA A 112 -2.91 -11.82 -2.07
CA ALA A 112 -2.99 -13.19 -2.61
C ALA A 112 -3.17 -14.24 -1.50
N GLY A 113 -2.43 -14.11 -0.41
CA GLY A 113 -2.52 -14.99 0.76
C GLY A 113 -3.87 -14.88 1.48
N TYR A 114 -4.30 -13.67 1.79
CA TYR A 114 -5.53 -13.42 2.54
C TYR A 114 -6.78 -13.83 1.74
N SER A 115 -6.79 -13.56 0.42
CA SER A 115 -7.89 -13.91 -0.48
C SER A 115 -8.09 -15.42 -0.69
N THR A 116 -7.32 -16.28 -0.01
CA THR A 116 -7.57 -17.73 0.02
C THR A 116 -8.67 -18.15 0.99
N GLY A 117 -9.22 -17.22 1.79
CA GLY A 117 -10.16 -17.53 2.87
C GLY A 117 -9.49 -18.00 4.17
N ASN A 118 -8.16 -18.10 4.21
CA ASN A 118 -7.38 -18.38 5.42
C ASN A 118 -6.67 -17.11 5.91
N PRO A 119 -7.17 -16.45 6.99
CA PRO A 119 -6.59 -15.22 7.49
C PRO A 119 -5.10 -15.30 7.88
N ALA A 120 -4.60 -16.47 8.30
CA ALA A 120 -3.20 -16.64 8.66
C ALA A 120 -2.27 -16.47 7.47
N LYS A 121 -2.72 -16.80 6.25
CA LYS A 121 -1.90 -16.67 5.04
C LYS A 121 -1.59 -15.21 4.64
N ARG A 122 -2.22 -14.20 5.29
CA ARG A 122 -1.82 -12.78 5.14
C ARG A 122 -0.36 -12.53 5.52
N GLN A 123 0.20 -13.37 6.41
CA GLN A 123 1.60 -13.28 6.83
C GLN A 123 2.61 -13.45 5.68
N ARG A 124 2.19 -14.01 4.53
CA ARG A 124 3.04 -14.07 3.33
C ARG A 124 3.52 -12.71 2.86
N GLY A 125 2.78 -11.65 3.19
CA GLY A 125 3.11 -10.28 2.83
C GLY A 125 3.87 -9.49 3.91
N VAL A 126 4.30 -10.12 5.00
CA VAL A 126 4.98 -9.42 6.12
C VAL A 126 6.23 -8.67 5.66
N PHE A 127 6.92 -9.16 4.63
CA PHE A 127 8.11 -8.51 4.08
C PHE A 127 7.83 -7.12 3.46
N ALA A 128 6.55 -6.73 3.27
CA ALA A 128 6.21 -5.35 2.91
C ALA A 128 6.80 -4.33 3.88
N TYR A 129 6.94 -4.70 5.16
CA TYR A 129 7.57 -3.83 6.17
C TYR A 129 9.04 -3.56 5.91
N LEU A 130 9.76 -4.42 5.17
CA LEU A 130 11.14 -4.17 4.75
C LEU A 130 11.22 -3.00 3.76
N GLY A 131 10.16 -2.71 3.04
CA GLY A 131 10.05 -1.51 2.22
C GLY A 131 9.49 -0.32 2.99
N PHE A 132 8.41 -0.52 3.76
CA PHE A 132 7.71 0.57 4.43
C PHE A 132 8.49 1.22 5.57
N LEU A 133 9.08 0.43 6.48
CA LEU A 133 9.77 0.98 7.65
C LEU A 133 10.97 1.86 7.29
N PRO A 134 11.85 1.46 6.34
CA PRO A 134 12.91 2.35 5.89
C PRO A 134 12.40 3.68 5.31
N LEU A 135 11.32 3.65 4.52
CA LEU A 135 10.68 4.87 4.01
C LEU A 135 10.18 5.75 5.16
N PHE A 136 9.46 5.15 6.11
CA PHE A 136 8.89 5.86 7.24
C PHE A 136 9.96 6.53 8.09
N PHE A 137 10.99 5.79 8.51
CA PHE A 137 12.05 6.36 9.36
C PHE A 137 12.90 7.39 8.63
N PHE A 138 13.25 7.16 7.37
CA PHE A 138 14.00 8.13 6.58
C PHE A 138 13.20 9.41 6.34
N SER A 139 11.92 9.29 5.97
CA SER A 139 11.02 10.42 5.78
C SER A 139 10.86 11.22 7.07
N SER A 140 10.61 10.53 8.19
CA SER A 140 10.47 11.17 9.52
C SER A 140 11.74 11.89 9.95
N TYR A 141 12.90 11.24 9.78
CA TYR A 141 14.19 11.86 10.06
C TYR A 141 14.40 13.16 9.25
N LYS A 142 14.14 13.13 7.94
CA LYS A 142 14.25 14.29 7.07
C LYS A 142 13.29 15.41 7.45
N ALA A 143 12.04 15.06 7.77
CA ALA A 143 11.05 16.03 8.20
C ALA A 143 11.48 16.73 9.51
N ILE A 144 11.88 15.96 10.52
CA ILE A 144 12.28 16.50 11.83
C ILE A 144 13.56 17.32 11.72
N SER A 145 14.60 16.81 11.02
CA SER A 145 15.87 17.52 10.87
C SER A 145 15.77 18.82 10.06
N SER A 146 14.69 19.01 9.30
CA SER A 146 14.43 20.23 8.55
C SER A 146 13.64 21.29 9.34
N LEU A 147 13.23 20.98 10.56
CA LEU A 147 12.54 21.97 11.41
C LEU A 147 13.52 23.09 11.82
N PRO A 148 13.13 24.38 11.71
CA PRO A 148 14.00 25.52 12.06
C PRO A 148 14.54 25.43 13.47
N ILE A 149 13.73 24.98 14.44
CA ILE A 149 14.13 24.81 15.84
C ILE A 149 15.26 23.77 15.99
N VAL A 150 15.20 22.68 15.21
CA VAL A 150 16.25 21.64 15.25
C VAL A 150 17.53 22.15 14.60
N GLN A 151 17.41 22.89 13.49
CA GLN A 151 18.58 23.47 12.81
C GLN A 151 19.28 24.56 13.65
N SER A 152 18.56 25.23 14.55
CA SER A 152 19.17 26.21 15.45
C SER A 152 19.89 25.59 16.65
N LEU A 153 19.73 24.27 16.90
CA LEU A 153 20.36 23.53 17.99
C LEU A 153 21.58 22.72 17.54
N LEU A 154 21.82 22.61 16.22
CA LEU A 154 22.95 21.91 15.60
C LEU A 154 24.01 22.89 15.13
#